data_f8c6962eba809a491d1808d27813e348
#
_entry.id   f8c6962eba809a491d1808d27813e348
#
_cell.length_a   1.000
_cell.length_b   1.000
_cell.length_c   1.000
_cell.angle_alpha   90.00
_cell.angle_beta   90.00
_cell.angle_gamma   90.00
#
_symmetry.space_group_name_H-M   'P 1'
#
loop_
_entity.id
_entity.type
_entity.pdbx_description
1 polymer ?
#
loop_
_entity_poly.entity_id
_entity_poly.type
_entity_poly.pdbx_seq_one_letter_code
_entity_poly.pdbx_strand_id
1 'polypeptide(L)'
;MTDDQKNQPTNDAHPGDITRRDFAALLVGASLAATVQSAAAGGLEVAETDVEIKTPDGTCDAAFIRPKTGSHPGVLIWPDAFGLRPSMRAIARRIASEGDGYSVLVPNPFYRVSKAPFTDASTFNFQNADDMAKLRPLMASVNAAGNAEKDATAYVAFLDAQKEVNKAKKIGTQGYCMGGALVVRTAASLPDRIGAGASFHGGGLVTDKPDSPHLLAPKIKARMYFGIASNDDERQPDAKDKLKEAFAAAKVSAEIEVYSAQHGWCVSDMPTRDGVPIYNKAEAERAWAKLVALYKAALA
;
A
#
# COMPACT_ATOMS: atom_id res chain seq x y z
N MET A 1 -57.48 -42.42 -19.96
CA MET A 1 -56.78 -42.30 -18.70
C MET A 1 -55.39 -41.75 -19.08
N THR A 2 -55.30 -40.55 -19.26
CA THR A 2 -54.70 -39.35 -18.66
C THR A 2 -53.62 -39.66 -17.63
N ASP A 3 -52.41 -39.31 -17.96
CA ASP A 3 -51.46 -38.75 -16.99
C ASP A 3 -50.50 -37.75 -17.64
N ASP A 4 -50.74 -36.52 -17.23
CA ASP A 4 -49.89 -35.36 -17.46
C ASP A 4 -48.63 -35.45 -16.62
N GLN A 5 -47.44 -35.37 -17.19
CA GLN A 5 -46.25 -35.03 -16.47
C GLN A 5 -45.62 -33.74 -17.00
N LYS A 6 -45.75 -32.72 -16.16
CA LYS A 6 -45.21 -31.38 -16.33
C LYS A 6 -43.68 -31.40 -16.42
N ASN A 7 -43.20 -30.81 -17.48
CA ASN A 7 -41.81 -30.47 -17.70
C ASN A 7 -41.45 -29.29 -16.78
N GLN A 8 -40.51 -29.50 -15.83
CA GLN A 8 -39.84 -28.42 -15.07
C GLN A 8 -38.53 -28.11 -15.76
N PRO A 9 -38.18 -26.83 -15.95
CA PRO A 9 -36.87 -26.45 -16.46
C PRO A 9 -35.83 -26.49 -15.30
N THR A 10 -34.77 -27.24 -15.49
CA THR A 10 -33.61 -27.23 -14.63
C THR A 10 -32.83 -25.93 -14.83
N ASN A 11 -32.70 -25.19 -13.76
CA ASN A 11 -31.97 -23.93 -13.70
C ASN A 11 -30.54 -24.27 -13.24
N ASP A 12 -29.66 -24.55 -14.20
CA ASP A 12 -28.22 -24.68 -13.96
C ASP A 12 -27.56 -23.28 -14.02
N ALA A 13 -27.54 -22.61 -12.88
CA ALA A 13 -26.72 -21.41 -12.69
C ALA A 13 -25.34 -21.81 -12.19
N HIS A 14 -24.32 -21.64 -13.00
CA HIS A 14 -22.92 -21.74 -12.59
C HIS A 14 -22.55 -20.56 -11.66
N PRO A 15 -21.90 -20.79 -10.52
CA PRO A 15 -21.38 -19.71 -9.66
C PRO A 15 -20.05 -19.19 -10.23
N GLY A 16 -20.03 -18.02 -10.86
CA GLY A 16 -18.76 -17.45 -11.30
C GLY A 16 -18.77 -16.13 -12.04
N ASP A 17 -19.91 -15.64 -12.51
CA ASP A 17 -19.94 -14.37 -13.26
C ASP A 17 -20.56 -13.23 -12.41
N ILE A 18 -19.69 -12.41 -11.78
CA ILE A 18 -20.07 -11.15 -11.14
C ILE A 18 -20.11 -10.08 -12.24
N THR A 19 -21.31 -9.61 -12.58
CA THR A 19 -21.47 -8.56 -13.58
C THR A 19 -21.14 -7.17 -13.01
N ARG A 20 -20.80 -6.20 -13.88
CA ARG A 20 -20.48 -4.80 -13.51
C ARG A 20 -21.59 -4.09 -12.70
N ARG A 21 -22.81 -4.63 -12.68
CA ARG A 21 -23.94 -4.09 -11.90
C ARG A 21 -23.92 -4.52 -10.44
N ASP A 22 -23.34 -5.68 -10.12
CA ASP A 22 -23.29 -6.20 -8.75
C ASP A 22 -22.23 -5.48 -7.90
N PHE A 23 -21.23 -4.84 -8.56
CA PHE A 23 -20.21 -4.04 -7.90
C PHE A 23 -20.74 -2.70 -7.34
N ALA A 24 -21.82 -2.17 -7.87
CA ALA A 24 -22.39 -0.88 -7.44
C ALA A 24 -23.23 -0.97 -6.15
N ALA A 25 -23.65 -2.17 -5.74
CA ALA A 25 -24.55 -2.37 -4.59
C ALA A 25 -23.81 -2.69 -3.27
N LEU A 26 -22.46 -2.80 -3.30
CA LEU A 26 -21.63 -3.19 -2.14
C LEU A 26 -21.06 -2.01 -1.32
N LEU A 27 -21.48 -0.78 -1.64
CA LEU A 27 -21.03 0.41 -0.93
C LEU A 27 -22.13 0.84 0.06
N VAL A 28 -22.04 0.52 1.34
CA VAL A 28 -22.37 1.38 2.48
C VAL A 28 -22.27 0.60 3.80
N GLY A 29 -21.37 1.01 4.64
CA GLY A 29 -21.24 0.59 6.03
C GLY A 29 -20.07 1.30 6.68
N ALA A 30 -20.08 2.64 6.69
CA ALA A 30 -19.09 3.42 7.42
C ALA A 30 -19.65 3.79 8.80
N SER A 31 -19.11 3.19 9.85
CA SER A 31 -19.29 3.71 11.22
C SER A 31 -18.30 4.86 11.41
N LEU A 32 -18.84 6.07 11.60
CA LEU A 32 -18.08 7.30 11.78
C LEU A 32 -17.68 7.45 13.27
N ALA A 33 -16.39 7.23 13.55
CA ALA A 33 -15.74 7.84 14.71
C ALA A 33 -14.68 8.82 14.18
N ALA A 34 -14.99 10.11 14.15
CA ALA A 34 -14.06 11.15 13.72
C ALA A 34 -13.23 11.66 14.90
N THR A 35 -11.91 11.40 14.87
CA THR A 35 -10.96 12.12 15.73
C THR A 35 -10.30 13.24 14.92
N VAL A 36 -10.37 14.47 15.44
CA VAL A 36 -9.76 15.65 14.81
C VAL A 36 -8.44 15.93 15.51
N GLN A 37 -7.35 15.90 14.76
CA GLN A 37 -6.03 16.30 15.26
C GLN A 37 -5.50 17.48 14.43
N SER A 38 -5.09 18.55 15.10
CA SER A 38 -4.54 19.75 14.44
C SER A 38 -3.22 19.45 13.73
N ALA A 39 -3.06 19.99 12.53
CA ALA A 39 -1.82 19.96 11.77
C ALA A 39 -0.75 20.85 12.44
N ALA A 40 0.52 20.48 12.29
CA ALA A 40 1.65 21.34 12.58
C ALA A 40 1.62 22.59 11.68
N ALA A 41 2.16 23.71 12.17
CA ALA A 41 2.06 25.02 11.53
C ALA A 41 2.48 24.99 10.02
N GLY A 42 1.51 25.22 9.12
CA GLY A 42 1.68 25.38 7.68
C GLY A 42 1.01 24.35 6.78
N GLY A 43 0.48 23.23 7.30
CA GLY A 43 -0.22 22.21 6.51
C GLY A 43 -1.74 22.35 6.54
N LEU A 44 -2.42 21.64 5.61
CA LEU A 44 -3.88 21.59 5.58
C LEU A 44 -4.44 20.85 6.83
N GLU A 45 -5.58 21.32 7.34
CA GLU A 45 -6.31 20.56 8.34
C GLU A 45 -6.84 19.24 7.75
N VAL A 46 -6.58 18.14 8.47
CA VAL A 46 -6.98 16.80 8.03
C VAL A 46 -8.05 16.19 8.92
N ALA A 47 -8.87 15.34 8.33
CA ALA A 47 -9.79 14.45 9.00
C ALA A 47 -9.32 13.01 8.82
N GLU A 48 -9.47 12.19 9.86
CA GLU A 48 -9.15 10.76 9.86
C GLU A 48 -10.41 9.97 10.21
N THR A 49 -10.64 8.88 9.51
CA THR A 49 -11.79 8.00 9.70
C THR A 49 -11.35 6.55 9.54
N ASP A 50 -11.74 5.69 10.49
CA ASP A 50 -11.62 4.26 10.29
C ASP A 50 -12.71 3.78 9.33
N VAL A 51 -12.32 2.96 8.37
CA VAL A 51 -13.20 2.47 7.32
C VAL A 51 -13.06 0.97 7.15
N GLU A 52 -14.09 0.34 6.63
CA GLU A 52 -14.07 -1.06 6.23
C GLU A 52 -14.23 -1.15 4.71
N ILE A 53 -13.35 -1.92 4.07
CA ILE A 53 -13.31 -2.10 2.62
C ILE A 53 -13.66 -3.55 2.29
N LYS A 54 -14.69 -3.73 1.47
CA LYS A 54 -15.01 -5.05 0.92
C LYS A 54 -13.98 -5.44 -0.12
N THR A 55 -13.41 -6.62 0.06
CA THR A 55 -12.47 -7.25 -0.85
C THR A 55 -13.00 -8.62 -1.27
N PRO A 56 -12.45 -9.24 -2.32
CA PRO A 56 -12.86 -10.62 -2.68
C PRO A 56 -12.64 -11.66 -1.56
N ASP A 57 -11.71 -11.38 -0.65
CA ASP A 57 -11.29 -12.34 0.38
C ASP A 57 -11.76 -11.95 1.80
N GLY A 58 -12.65 -10.94 1.91
CA GLY A 58 -13.21 -10.53 3.20
C GLY A 58 -13.38 -9.01 3.35
N THR A 59 -13.37 -8.54 4.59
CA THR A 59 -13.49 -7.12 4.92
C THR A 59 -12.20 -6.62 5.54
N CYS A 60 -11.56 -5.67 4.88
CA CYS A 60 -10.33 -5.04 5.32
C CYS A 60 -10.63 -3.81 6.17
N ASP A 61 -10.10 -3.77 7.38
CA ASP A 61 -10.05 -2.56 8.20
C ASP A 61 -8.94 -1.64 7.71
N ALA A 62 -9.22 -0.34 7.61
CA ALA A 62 -8.30 0.65 7.07
C ALA A 62 -8.49 2.02 7.73
N ALA A 63 -7.49 2.90 7.58
CA ALA A 63 -7.60 4.31 7.91
C ALA A 63 -7.69 5.14 6.63
N PHE A 64 -8.66 6.05 6.55
CA PHE A 64 -8.80 7.02 5.49
C PHE A 64 -8.57 8.43 6.04
N ILE A 65 -7.48 9.07 5.59
CA ILE A 65 -7.01 10.37 6.07
C ILE A 65 -7.02 11.34 4.88
N ARG A 66 -7.62 12.52 5.05
CA ARG A 66 -7.81 13.47 3.97
C ARG A 66 -7.88 14.90 4.47
N PRO A 67 -7.64 15.92 3.64
CA PRO A 67 -7.99 17.30 3.98
C PRO A 67 -9.49 17.42 4.31
N LYS A 68 -9.84 18.31 5.21
CA LYS A 68 -11.24 18.51 5.65
C LYS A 68 -12.15 19.00 4.52
N THR A 69 -11.57 19.68 3.54
CA THR A 69 -12.29 20.28 2.41
C THR A 69 -11.61 19.96 1.09
N GLY A 70 -12.37 19.99 0.00
CA GLY A 70 -11.84 19.78 -1.34
C GLY A 70 -11.85 18.34 -1.81
N SER A 71 -11.28 18.15 -2.99
CA SER A 71 -11.10 16.86 -3.67
C SER A 71 -9.66 16.78 -4.16
N HIS A 72 -8.92 15.79 -3.72
CA HIS A 72 -7.47 15.70 -3.82
C HIS A 72 -7.03 14.41 -4.52
N PRO A 73 -5.81 14.34 -5.09
CA PRO A 73 -5.28 13.08 -5.61
C PRO A 73 -5.29 12.00 -4.53
N GLY A 74 -5.65 10.78 -4.90
CA GLY A 74 -5.61 9.63 -4.00
C GLY A 74 -4.19 9.14 -3.75
N VAL A 75 -3.92 8.62 -2.55
CA VAL A 75 -2.68 7.94 -2.21
C VAL A 75 -2.99 6.64 -1.46
N LEU A 76 -2.37 5.54 -1.87
CA LEU A 76 -2.40 4.25 -1.18
C LEU A 76 -1.07 4.01 -0.47
N ILE A 77 -1.08 3.81 0.84
CA ILE A 77 0.11 3.46 1.62
C ILE A 77 0.08 1.97 1.96
N TRP A 78 1.12 1.24 1.54
CA TRP A 78 1.36 -0.13 1.96
C TRP A 78 2.26 -0.14 3.20
N PRO A 79 1.74 -0.56 4.37
CA PRO A 79 2.53 -0.64 5.59
C PRO A 79 3.70 -1.63 5.49
N ASP A 80 4.61 -1.52 6.44
CA ASP A 80 5.64 -2.53 6.70
C ASP A 80 5.05 -3.80 7.38
N ALA A 81 5.92 -4.70 7.82
CA ALA A 81 5.56 -5.96 8.46
C ALA A 81 4.77 -5.81 9.77
N PHE A 82 4.67 -4.61 10.34
CA PHE A 82 3.86 -4.34 11.53
C PHE A 82 2.44 -3.84 11.21
N GLY A 83 2.14 -3.64 9.93
CA GLY A 83 0.78 -3.31 9.48
C GLY A 83 0.29 -1.91 9.86
N LEU A 84 -1.03 -1.75 9.81
CA LEU A 84 -1.70 -0.50 10.18
C LEU A 84 -1.58 -0.25 11.69
N ARG A 85 -0.94 0.88 12.04
CA ARG A 85 -0.69 1.30 13.42
C ARG A 85 -0.46 2.82 13.51
N PRO A 86 -0.28 3.42 14.71
CA PRO A 86 -0.17 4.88 14.87
C PRO A 86 0.90 5.55 14.00
N SER A 87 2.08 4.94 13.80
CA SER A 87 3.13 5.52 12.95
C SER A 87 2.75 5.59 11.48
N MET A 88 2.08 4.57 10.94
CA MET A 88 1.58 4.58 9.56
C MET A 88 0.47 5.63 9.38
N ARG A 89 -0.40 5.80 10.37
CA ARG A 89 -1.40 6.89 10.40
C ARG A 89 -0.72 8.26 10.47
N ALA A 90 0.38 8.41 11.22
CA ALA A 90 1.14 9.66 11.29
C ALA A 90 1.77 10.03 9.94
N ILE A 91 2.36 9.05 9.22
CA ILE A 91 2.84 9.24 7.86
C ILE A 91 1.69 9.66 6.93
N ALA A 92 0.54 9.02 7.03
CA ALA A 92 -0.63 9.36 6.21
C ALA A 92 -1.16 10.77 6.51
N ARG A 93 -1.22 11.20 7.78
CA ARG A 93 -1.59 12.57 8.13
C ARG A 93 -0.62 13.59 7.54
N ARG A 94 0.67 13.30 7.59
CA ARG A 94 1.69 14.17 7.01
C ARG A 94 1.51 14.30 5.48
N ILE A 95 1.28 13.20 4.75
CA ILE A 95 0.98 13.24 3.31
C ILE A 95 -0.32 13.98 3.04
N ALA A 96 -1.38 13.72 3.79
CA ALA A 96 -2.67 14.36 3.58
C ALA A 96 -2.63 15.89 3.76
N SER A 97 -1.72 16.40 4.60
CA SER A 97 -1.53 17.84 4.84
C SER A 97 -0.47 18.49 3.95
N GLU A 98 0.24 17.74 3.11
CA GLU A 98 1.37 18.23 2.30
C GLU A 98 0.90 18.99 1.06
N GLY A 99 1.42 20.21 0.85
CA GLY A 99 1.12 21.04 -0.32
C GLY A 99 -0.38 21.29 -0.51
N ASP A 100 -0.93 20.89 -1.66
CA ASP A 100 -2.36 21.01 -1.98
C ASP A 100 -3.21 19.87 -1.41
N GLY A 101 -2.60 18.96 -0.67
CA GLY A 101 -3.23 17.84 0.01
C GLY A 101 -3.43 16.58 -0.82
N TYR A 102 -3.56 15.46 -0.10
CA TYR A 102 -3.84 14.15 -0.67
C TYR A 102 -4.90 13.42 0.15
N SER A 103 -5.73 12.62 -0.50
CA SER A 103 -6.67 11.71 0.15
C SER A 103 -6.02 10.34 0.29
N VAL A 104 -5.65 9.97 1.52
CA VAL A 104 -4.74 8.87 1.82
C VAL A 104 -5.46 7.69 2.43
N LEU A 105 -5.26 6.51 1.87
CA LEU A 105 -5.74 5.24 2.41
C LEU A 105 -4.57 4.42 2.95
N VAL A 106 -4.71 3.93 4.18
CA VAL A 106 -3.78 2.98 4.80
C VAL A 106 -4.56 1.73 5.19
N PRO A 107 -4.55 0.67 4.37
CA PRO A 107 -5.24 -0.58 4.70
C PRO A 107 -4.46 -1.39 5.74
N ASN A 108 -5.15 -2.26 6.45
CA ASN A 108 -4.54 -3.37 7.16
C ASN A 108 -4.21 -4.49 6.16
N PRO A 109 -2.94 -4.75 5.82
CA PRO A 109 -2.60 -5.78 4.84
C PRO A 109 -2.89 -7.21 5.34
N PHE A 110 -3.12 -7.35 6.65
CA PHE A 110 -3.29 -8.63 7.33
C PHE A 110 -4.76 -8.98 7.61
N TYR A 111 -5.71 -8.24 7.08
CA TYR A 111 -7.15 -8.38 7.38
C TYR A 111 -7.72 -9.80 7.21
N ARG A 112 -7.08 -10.63 6.37
CA ARG A 112 -7.47 -12.05 6.21
C ARG A 112 -7.21 -12.89 7.44
N VAL A 113 -6.30 -12.46 8.31
CA VAL A 113 -5.82 -13.22 9.47
C VAL A 113 -6.10 -12.47 10.77
N SER A 114 -5.89 -11.16 10.80
CA SER A 114 -5.99 -10.35 12.02
C SER A 114 -6.45 -8.93 11.71
N LYS A 115 -7.23 -8.35 12.63
CA LYS A 115 -7.49 -6.90 12.66
C LYS A 115 -6.26 -6.15 13.14
N ALA A 116 -6.16 -4.87 12.75
CA ALA A 116 -5.10 -3.97 13.22
C ALA A 116 -5.45 -3.36 14.59
N PRO A 117 -4.43 -3.03 15.42
CA PRO A 117 -3.02 -3.41 15.27
C PRO A 117 -2.78 -4.86 15.72
N PHE A 118 -1.85 -5.58 15.08
CA PHE A 118 -1.59 -6.97 15.49
C PHE A 118 -0.50 -7.09 16.58
N THR A 119 0.40 -6.13 16.68
CA THR A 119 1.48 -6.09 17.68
C THR A 119 1.99 -4.67 17.89
N ASP A 120 2.75 -4.46 18.97
CA ASP A 120 3.55 -3.27 19.20
C ASP A 120 4.93 -3.44 18.54
N ALA A 121 5.22 -2.62 17.53
CA ALA A 121 6.47 -2.68 16.79
C ALA A 121 7.69 -2.41 17.66
N SER A 122 7.56 -1.56 18.69
CA SER A 122 8.70 -1.18 19.56
C SER A 122 9.21 -2.32 20.44
N THR A 123 8.37 -3.30 20.73
CA THR A 123 8.70 -4.46 21.58
C THR A 123 8.98 -5.73 20.78
N PHE A 124 8.72 -5.72 19.48
CA PHE A 124 8.88 -6.89 18.62
C PHE A 124 10.35 -7.24 18.38
N ASN A 125 10.69 -8.51 18.57
CA ASN A 125 12.03 -9.00 18.34
C ASN A 125 12.07 -10.03 17.20
N PHE A 126 12.65 -9.66 16.06
CA PHE A 126 12.83 -10.54 14.90
C PHE A 126 13.69 -11.80 15.16
N GLN A 127 14.46 -11.83 16.24
CA GLN A 127 15.25 -12.99 16.66
C GLN A 127 14.45 -13.92 17.61
N ASN A 128 13.30 -13.45 18.12
CA ASN A 128 12.44 -14.25 18.98
C ASN A 128 11.55 -15.16 18.13
N ALA A 129 11.58 -16.49 18.43
CA ALA A 129 10.83 -17.49 17.67
C ALA A 129 9.31 -17.31 17.79
N ASP A 130 8.81 -16.90 18.96
CA ASP A 130 7.38 -16.71 19.21
C ASP A 130 6.83 -15.48 18.48
N ASP A 131 7.61 -14.39 18.44
CA ASP A 131 7.24 -13.21 17.68
C ASP A 131 7.21 -13.51 16.17
N MET A 132 8.23 -14.22 15.69
CA MET A 132 8.27 -14.67 14.30
C MET A 132 7.14 -15.66 13.96
N ALA A 133 6.74 -16.53 14.89
CA ALA A 133 5.61 -17.43 14.70
C ALA A 133 4.29 -16.68 14.51
N LYS A 134 4.10 -15.54 15.18
CA LYS A 134 2.93 -14.64 14.98
C LYS A 134 2.97 -13.93 13.63
N LEU A 135 4.15 -13.47 13.21
CA LEU A 135 4.32 -12.68 11.97
C LEU A 135 4.21 -13.53 10.69
N ARG A 136 4.75 -14.75 10.69
CA ARG A 136 4.82 -15.61 9.49
C ARG A 136 3.47 -15.82 8.80
N PRO A 137 2.36 -16.21 9.48
CA PRO A 137 1.07 -16.38 8.81
C PRO A 137 0.52 -15.08 8.22
N LEU A 138 0.78 -13.93 8.85
CA LEU A 138 0.40 -12.61 8.36
C LEU A 138 1.12 -12.31 7.05
N MET A 139 2.44 -12.44 7.03
CA MET A 139 3.27 -12.26 5.84
C MET A 139 2.89 -13.24 4.72
N ALA A 140 2.60 -14.50 5.05
CA ALA A 140 2.16 -15.49 4.08
C ALA A 140 0.84 -15.11 3.42
N SER A 141 -0.11 -14.55 4.18
CA SER A 141 -1.41 -14.11 3.65
C SER A 141 -1.29 -12.98 2.63
N VAL A 142 -0.38 -12.05 2.85
CA VAL A 142 -0.13 -10.91 1.93
C VAL A 142 0.63 -11.37 0.70
N ASN A 143 1.63 -12.24 0.88
CA ASN A 143 2.53 -12.70 -0.19
C ASN A 143 1.96 -13.86 -1.03
N ALA A 144 0.77 -14.35 -0.71
CA ALA A 144 0.11 -15.36 -1.54
C ALA A 144 -0.18 -14.79 -2.93
N ALA A 145 -0.01 -15.64 -3.94
CA ALA A 145 -0.12 -15.22 -5.34
C ALA A 145 -1.47 -14.55 -5.65
N GLY A 146 -1.42 -13.38 -6.27
CA GLY A 146 -2.59 -12.60 -6.67
C GLY A 146 -3.28 -11.81 -5.55
N ASN A 147 -2.90 -11.99 -4.28
CA ASN A 147 -3.57 -11.27 -3.18
C ASN A 147 -3.25 -9.77 -3.21
N ALA A 148 -2.01 -9.39 -3.46
CA ALA A 148 -1.61 -7.98 -3.57
C ALA A 148 -2.37 -7.25 -4.68
N GLU A 149 -2.55 -7.88 -5.83
CA GLU A 149 -3.25 -7.34 -6.99
C GLU A 149 -4.76 -7.20 -6.75
N LYS A 150 -5.39 -8.21 -6.12
CA LYS A 150 -6.80 -8.15 -5.71
C LYS A 150 -7.03 -7.03 -4.71
N ASP A 151 -6.17 -6.93 -3.70
CA ASP A 151 -6.26 -5.91 -2.66
C ASP A 151 -6.06 -4.52 -3.25
N ALA A 152 -5.03 -4.32 -4.06
CA ALA A 152 -4.79 -3.05 -4.75
C ALA A 152 -6.02 -2.60 -5.56
N THR A 153 -6.67 -3.53 -6.28
CA THR A 153 -7.88 -3.25 -7.05
C THR A 153 -9.03 -2.78 -6.15
N ALA A 154 -9.26 -3.47 -5.03
CA ALA A 154 -10.30 -3.10 -4.08
C ALA A 154 -10.01 -1.76 -3.39
N TYR A 155 -8.76 -1.49 -3.02
CA TYR A 155 -8.36 -0.25 -2.35
C TYR A 155 -8.44 0.96 -3.28
N VAL A 156 -8.03 0.80 -4.54
CA VAL A 156 -8.16 1.86 -5.54
C VAL A 156 -9.63 2.12 -5.88
N ALA A 157 -10.46 1.08 -5.99
CA ALA A 157 -11.90 1.23 -6.17
C ALA A 157 -12.55 1.96 -4.99
N PHE A 158 -12.13 1.65 -3.75
CA PHE A 158 -12.57 2.40 -2.57
C PHE A 158 -12.20 3.88 -2.68
N LEU A 159 -10.94 4.21 -2.99
CA LEU A 159 -10.49 5.60 -3.18
C LEU A 159 -11.33 6.29 -4.26
N ASP A 160 -11.54 5.65 -5.40
CA ASP A 160 -12.32 6.21 -6.51
C ASP A 160 -13.82 6.41 -6.16
N ALA A 161 -14.32 5.74 -5.14
CA ALA A 161 -15.69 5.93 -4.66
C ALA A 161 -15.84 7.14 -3.72
N GLN A 162 -14.73 7.66 -3.15
CA GLN A 162 -14.79 8.78 -2.21
C GLN A 162 -14.94 10.12 -2.94
N LYS A 163 -15.81 10.99 -2.41
CA LYS A 163 -16.01 12.37 -2.95
C LYS A 163 -14.79 13.27 -2.74
N GLU A 164 -13.98 12.97 -1.74
CA GLU A 164 -12.74 13.67 -1.39
C GLU A 164 -11.57 13.25 -2.28
N VAL A 165 -11.75 12.27 -3.17
CA VAL A 165 -10.73 11.85 -4.14
C VAL A 165 -11.03 12.44 -5.52
N ASN A 166 -10.07 13.16 -6.08
CA ASN A 166 -10.16 13.69 -7.43
C ASN A 166 -9.89 12.59 -8.46
N LYS A 167 -10.95 12.06 -9.05
CA LYS A 167 -10.89 10.95 -10.03
C LYS A 167 -10.22 11.33 -11.35
N ALA A 168 -10.13 12.63 -11.67
CA ALA A 168 -9.43 13.09 -12.88
C ALA A 168 -7.89 13.04 -12.72
N LYS A 169 -7.40 12.93 -11.48
CA LYS A 169 -5.99 12.79 -11.16
C LYS A 169 -5.61 11.32 -11.00
N LYS A 170 -4.35 10.99 -11.28
CA LYS A 170 -3.78 9.68 -10.98
C LYS A 170 -3.65 9.47 -9.47
N ILE A 171 -3.48 8.22 -9.07
CA ILE A 171 -3.24 7.82 -7.67
C ILE A 171 -1.75 7.60 -7.47
N GLY A 172 -1.24 8.07 -6.32
CA GLY A 172 0.09 7.72 -5.81
C GLY A 172 0.03 6.44 -4.97
N THR A 173 1.11 5.69 -4.97
CA THR A 173 1.28 4.59 -4.01
C THR A 173 2.68 4.61 -3.40
N GLN A 174 2.77 4.35 -2.11
CA GLN A 174 4.04 4.25 -1.40
C GLN A 174 4.02 3.06 -0.45
N GLY A 175 5.18 2.51 -0.17
CA GLY A 175 5.29 1.35 0.72
C GLY A 175 6.63 1.24 1.41
N TYR A 176 6.60 0.59 2.56
CA TYR A 176 7.71 0.45 3.48
C TYR A 176 8.01 -1.03 3.72
N CYS A 177 9.28 -1.45 3.72
CA CYS A 177 9.67 -2.84 3.95
C CYS A 177 8.92 -3.81 3.01
N MET A 178 8.08 -4.68 3.56
CA MET A 178 7.16 -5.55 2.83
C MET A 178 6.33 -4.78 1.78
N GLY A 179 5.84 -3.59 2.16
CA GLY A 179 5.03 -2.73 1.30
C GLY A 179 5.72 -2.26 0.03
N GLY A 180 7.06 -2.25 0.00
CA GLY A 180 7.81 -1.82 -1.18
C GLY A 180 7.57 -2.69 -2.42
N ALA A 181 7.53 -4.01 -2.26
CA ALA A 181 7.18 -4.94 -3.34
C ALA A 181 5.71 -4.80 -3.76
N LEU A 182 4.81 -4.51 -2.81
CA LEU A 182 3.38 -4.31 -3.07
C LEU A 182 3.12 -3.04 -3.90
N VAL A 183 3.95 -2.00 -3.75
CA VAL A 183 3.91 -0.81 -4.62
C VAL A 183 4.14 -1.18 -6.09
N VAL A 184 5.16 -1.99 -6.37
CA VAL A 184 5.47 -2.42 -7.74
C VAL A 184 4.33 -3.25 -8.33
N ARG A 185 3.79 -4.20 -7.57
CA ARG A 185 2.63 -5.01 -7.97
C ARG A 185 1.40 -4.16 -8.22
N THR A 186 1.12 -3.18 -7.36
CA THR A 186 0.01 -2.22 -7.53
C THR A 186 0.17 -1.41 -8.82
N ALA A 187 1.35 -0.83 -9.07
CA ALA A 187 1.61 -0.05 -10.27
C ALA A 187 1.50 -0.88 -11.55
N ALA A 188 1.90 -2.16 -11.50
CA ALA A 188 1.81 -3.06 -12.64
C ALA A 188 0.38 -3.57 -12.91
N SER A 189 -0.43 -3.77 -11.87
CA SER A 189 -1.81 -4.27 -11.99
C SER A 189 -2.81 -3.17 -12.39
N LEU A 190 -2.51 -1.91 -12.04
CA LEU A 190 -3.40 -0.76 -12.29
C LEU A 190 -2.67 0.38 -13.04
N PRO A 191 -2.04 0.11 -14.21
CA PRO A 191 -1.16 1.07 -14.88
C PRO A 191 -1.88 2.33 -15.35
N ASP A 192 -3.19 2.23 -15.62
CA ASP A 192 -3.97 3.37 -16.05
C ASP A 192 -4.43 4.26 -14.88
N ARG A 193 -4.35 3.77 -13.67
CA ARG A 193 -4.79 4.50 -12.48
C ARG A 193 -3.64 5.00 -11.63
N ILE A 194 -2.53 4.26 -11.53
CA ILE A 194 -1.34 4.65 -10.75
C ILE A 194 -0.43 5.55 -11.59
N GLY A 195 -0.12 6.74 -11.05
CA GLY A 195 0.79 7.72 -11.67
C GLY A 195 2.16 7.78 -11.01
N ALA A 196 2.25 7.42 -9.74
CA ALA A 196 3.48 7.45 -8.96
C ALA A 196 3.58 6.23 -8.03
N GLY A 197 4.77 5.65 -7.90
CA GLY A 197 5.07 4.60 -6.93
C GLY A 197 6.39 4.84 -6.21
N ALA A 198 6.41 4.76 -4.87
CA ALA A 198 7.61 4.91 -4.06
C ALA A 198 7.81 3.73 -3.11
N SER A 199 8.96 3.09 -3.18
CA SER A 199 9.37 1.99 -2.31
C SER A 199 10.51 2.45 -1.40
N PHE A 200 10.29 2.40 -0.08
CA PHE A 200 11.30 2.73 0.92
C PHE A 200 11.73 1.46 1.65
N HIS A 201 13.04 1.19 1.66
CA HIS A 201 13.63 -0.05 2.18
C HIS A 201 12.84 -1.31 1.81
N GLY A 202 12.40 -1.37 0.55
CA GLY A 202 11.56 -2.45 0.07
C GLY A 202 12.28 -3.80 0.04
N GLY A 203 11.69 -4.79 0.71
CA GLY A 203 12.16 -6.17 0.63
C GLY A 203 11.59 -6.91 -0.58
N GLY A 204 12.36 -7.87 -1.12
CA GLY A 204 11.86 -8.76 -2.18
C GLY A 204 11.56 -8.10 -3.53
N LEU A 205 12.18 -6.96 -3.82
CA LEU A 205 12.02 -6.25 -5.10
C LEU A 205 12.64 -7.02 -6.27
N VAL A 206 13.73 -7.73 -6.01
CA VAL A 206 14.43 -8.60 -6.95
C VAL A 206 14.57 -9.97 -6.30
N THR A 207 14.02 -10.99 -6.94
CA THR A 207 14.09 -12.40 -6.50
C THR A 207 14.30 -13.29 -7.70
N ASP A 208 14.65 -14.57 -7.48
CA ASP A 208 14.81 -15.58 -8.54
C ASP A 208 13.47 -16.19 -9.00
N LYS A 209 12.34 -15.71 -8.44
CA LYS A 209 11.01 -16.19 -8.81
C LYS A 209 10.54 -15.58 -10.13
N PRO A 210 9.77 -16.32 -10.95
CA PRO A 210 9.26 -15.81 -12.23
C PRO A 210 8.28 -14.64 -12.08
N ASP A 211 7.71 -14.44 -10.90
CA ASP A 211 6.82 -13.34 -10.56
C ASP A 211 7.53 -12.23 -9.76
N SER A 212 8.85 -12.17 -9.81
CA SER A 212 9.64 -11.16 -9.12
C SER A 212 9.20 -9.74 -9.51
N PRO A 213 9.04 -8.81 -8.54
CA PRO A 213 8.50 -7.47 -8.81
C PRO A 213 9.22 -6.70 -9.91
N HIS A 214 10.57 -6.74 -10.00
CA HIS A 214 11.31 -6.03 -11.04
C HIS A 214 10.94 -6.48 -12.47
N LEU A 215 10.51 -7.73 -12.65
CA LEU A 215 10.05 -8.26 -13.93
C LEU A 215 8.70 -7.71 -14.39
N LEU A 216 8.00 -7.02 -13.50
CA LEU A 216 6.72 -6.37 -13.82
C LEU A 216 6.91 -4.99 -14.46
N ALA A 217 8.13 -4.46 -14.54
CA ALA A 217 8.43 -3.15 -15.11
C ALA A 217 7.75 -2.89 -16.48
N PRO A 218 7.68 -3.83 -17.44
CA PRO A 218 7.00 -3.61 -18.72
C PRO A 218 5.49 -3.32 -18.62
N LYS A 219 4.86 -3.60 -17.49
CA LYS A 219 3.43 -3.32 -17.24
C LYS A 219 3.20 -1.96 -16.58
N ILE A 220 4.24 -1.28 -16.12
CA ILE A 220 4.14 -0.05 -15.31
C ILE A 220 4.15 1.17 -16.23
N LYS A 221 3.25 2.13 -15.97
CA LYS A 221 3.20 3.46 -16.59
C LYS A 221 3.55 4.57 -15.60
N ALA A 222 3.58 4.27 -14.32
CA ALA A 222 3.87 5.21 -13.24
C ALA A 222 5.35 5.63 -13.21
N ARG A 223 5.63 6.83 -12.70
CA ARG A 223 6.98 7.20 -12.28
C ARG A 223 7.31 6.49 -10.97
N MET A 224 8.50 5.91 -10.87
CA MET A 224 8.88 5.07 -9.73
C MET A 224 10.07 5.66 -8.99
N TYR A 225 10.08 5.44 -7.67
CA TYR A 225 11.19 5.77 -6.80
C TYR A 225 11.53 4.58 -5.90
N PHE A 226 12.81 4.29 -5.74
CA PHE A 226 13.29 3.21 -4.88
C PHE A 226 14.41 3.72 -3.97
N GLY A 227 14.12 3.88 -2.69
CA GLY A 227 15.11 4.15 -1.65
C GLY A 227 15.54 2.84 -0.99
N ILE A 228 16.77 2.41 -1.21
CA ILE A 228 17.34 1.16 -0.73
C ILE A 228 18.13 1.44 0.55
N ALA A 229 18.00 0.60 1.58
CA ALA A 229 18.81 0.71 2.80
C ALA A 229 20.23 0.20 2.56
N SER A 230 21.22 0.76 3.29
CA SER A 230 22.61 0.32 3.18
C SER A 230 22.79 -1.18 3.44
N ASN A 231 22.20 -1.70 4.49
CA ASN A 231 22.29 -3.12 4.82
C ASN A 231 21.46 -4.05 3.91
N ASP A 232 20.46 -3.51 3.18
CA ASP A 232 19.77 -4.27 2.12
C ASP A 232 20.64 -4.35 0.87
N ASP A 233 21.32 -3.24 0.52
CA ASP A 233 22.30 -3.20 -0.58
C ASP A 233 23.50 -4.11 -0.33
N GLU A 234 24.03 -4.13 0.90
CA GLU A 234 25.11 -5.05 1.30
C GLU A 234 24.69 -6.52 1.17
N ARG A 235 23.43 -6.85 1.51
CA ARG A 235 22.89 -8.21 1.46
C ARG A 235 22.63 -8.68 0.05
N GLN A 236 22.21 -7.78 -0.86
CA GLN A 236 21.90 -8.06 -2.25
C GLN A 236 22.40 -6.94 -3.16
N PRO A 237 23.73 -6.85 -3.37
CA PRO A 237 24.38 -5.70 -4.04
C PRO A 237 23.98 -5.53 -5.52
N ASP A 238 23.54 -6.59 -6.17
CA ASP A 238 23.09 -6.60 -7.57
C ASP A 238 21.62 -6.15 -7.76
N ALA A 239 20.83 -6.07 -6.68
CA ALA A 239 19.41 -5.75 -6.78
C ALA A 239 19.14 -4.36 -7.37
N LYS A 240 19.92 -3.36 -6.97
CA LYS A 240 19.79 -1.99 -7.51
C LYS A 240 20.06 -1.91 -9.01
N ASP A 241 21.02 -2.67 -9.49
CA ASP A 241 21.38 -2.67 -10.91
C ASP A 241 20.36 -3.46 -11.74
N LYS A 242 19.88 -4.61 -11.27
CA LYS A 242 18.76 -5.34 -11.86
C LYS A 242 17.47 -4.49 -11.94
N LEU A 243 17.18 -3.69 -10.90
CA LEU A 243 16.08 -2.73 -10.94
C LEU A 243 16.31 -1.69 -12.05
N LYS A 244 17.50 -1.04 -12.10
CA LYS A 244 17.82 -0.06 -13.12
C LYS A 244 17.68 -0.63 -14.52
N GLU A 245 18.23 -1.80 -14.78
CA GLU A 245 18.14 -2.51 -16.06
C GLU A 245 16.68 -2.78 -16.46
N ALA A 246 15.88 -3.35 -15.55
CA ALA A 246 14.49 -3.72 -15.83
C ALA A 246 13.64 -2.49 -16.17
N PHE A 247 13.75 -1.42 -15.38
CA PHE A 247 12.98 -0.20 -15.60
C PHE A 247 13.46 0.58 -16.83
N ALA A 248 14.78 0.61 -17.10
CA ALA A 248 15.33 1.22 -18.31
C ALA A 248 14.90 0.47 -19.58
N ALA A 249 14.98 -0.87 -19.58
CA ALA A 249 14.51 -1.70 -20.69
C ALA A 249 13.01 -1.51 -20.97
N ALA A 250 12.21 -1.33 -19.93
CA ALA A 250 10.78 -1.04 -20.02
C ALA A 250 10.49 0.43 -20.39
N LYS A 251 11.48 1.31 -20.45
CA LYS A 251 11.35 2.77 -20.67
C LYS A 251 10.46 3.43 -19.60
N VAL A 252 10.46 2.93 -18.40
CA VAL A 252 9.76 3.47 -17.25
C VAL A 252 10.69 4.38 -16.48
N SER A 253 10.22 5.61 -16.17
CA SER A 253 10.99 6.55 -15.36
C SER A 253 11.10 6.01 -13.94
N ALA A 254 12.32 5.67 -13.51
CA ALA A 254 12.60 5.20 -12.17
C ALA A 254 13.89 5.85 -11.62
N GLU A 255 13.81 6.35 -10.39
CA GLU A 255 14.97 6.81 -9.63
C GLU A 255 15.28 5.74 -8.57
N ILE A 256 16.51 5.24 -8.54
CA ILE A 256 16.97 4.21 -7.60
C ILE A 256 18.22 4.72 -6.89
N GLU A 257 18.15 4.86 -5.57
CA GLU A 257 19.28 5.30 -4.78
C GLU A 257 19.46 4.49 -3.48
N VAL A 258 20.69 4.41 -3.01
CA VAL A 258 21.05 3.77 -1.74
C VAL A 258 21.18 4.85 -0.67
N TYR A 259 20.54 4.62 0.48
CA TYR A 259 20.60 5.49 1.65
C TYR A 259 21.67 5.00 2.63
N SER A 260 22.33 5.94 3.32
CA SER A 260 23.30 5.62 4.37
C SER A 260 22.66 5.18 5.70
N ALA A 261 21.42 4.70 5.64
CA ALA A 261 20.62 4.29 6.78
C ALA A 261 20.18 2.82 6.64
N GLN A 262 19.90 2.19 7.77
CA GLN A 262 19.51 0.78 7.83
C GLN A 262 18.02 0.58 7.49
N HIS A 263 17.68 -0.66 7.16
CA HIS A 263 16.29 -1.07 6.87
C HIS A 263 15.34 -0.62 7.98
N GLY A 264 14.30 0.14 7.62
CA GLY A 264 13.33 0.71 8.56
C GLY A 264 13.52 2.22 8.85
N TRP A 265 14.55 2.87 8.32
CA TRP A 265 14.93 4.25 8.67
C TRP A 265 13.83 5.30 8.57
N CYS A 266 12.80 5.09 7.74
CA CYS A 266 11.71 6.04 7.51
C CYS A 266 10.60 6.00 8.57
N VAL A 267 10.59 4.99 9.43
CA VAL A 267 9.45 4.71 10.31
C VAL A 267 9.86 4.93 11.77
N SER A 268 9.18 5.86 12.43
CA SER A 268 9.61 6.41 13.71
C SER A 268 9.49 5.49 14.94
N ASP A 269 8.66 4.44 14.84
CA ASP A 269 8.45 3.46 15.92
C ASP A 269 9.18 2.12 15.67
N MET A 270 10.14 2.11 14.75
CA MET A 270 10.98 0.92 14.57
C MET A 270 11.81 0.64 15.83
N PRO A 271 11.96 -0.65 16.19
CA PRO A 271 12.76 -1.01 17.35
C PRO A 271 14.22 -0.56 17.20
N THR A 272 14.95 -0.52 18.31
CA THR A 272 16.41 -0.33 18.26
C THR A 272 17.09 -1.63 17.81
N ARG A 273 18.23 -1.50 17.13
CA ARG A 273 19.11 -2.63 16.82
C ARG A 273 20.43 -2.42 17.53
N ASP A 274 20.82 -3.37 18.38
CA ASP A 274 22.04 -3.29 19.20
C ASP A 274 22.15 -1.97 20.01
N GLY A 275 20.99 -1.51 20.52
CA GLY A 275 20.90 -0.26 21.29
C GLY A 275 20.88 1.02 20.44
N VAL A 276 20.98 0.92 19.12
CA VAL A 276 20.96 2.08 18.20
C VAL A 276 19.56 2.20 17.57
N PRO A 277 18.94 3.40 17.58
CA PRO A 277 17.68 3.64 16.86
C PRO A 277 17.83 3.35 15.37
N ILE A 278 16.90 2.56 14.82
CA ILE A 278 16.83 2.32 13.36
C ILE A 278 16.33 3.58 12.65
N TYR A 279 15.36 4.29 13.24
CA TYR A 279 14.85 5.52 12.67
C TYR A 279 15.96 6.58 12.52
N ASN A 280 16.16 7.03 11.29
CA ASN A 280 17.11 8.10 10.98
C ASN A 280 16.36 9.31 10.43
N LYS A 281 16.18 10.33 11.28
CA LYS A 281 15.41 11.52 10.95
C LYS A 281 15.93 12.24 9.69
N ALA A 282 17.24 12.40 9.56
CA ALA A 282 17.85 13.13 8.44
C ALA A 282 17.55 12.43 7.10
N GLU A 283 17.76 11.10 7.06
CA GLU A 283 17.49 10.31 5.88
C GLU A 283 15.99 10.14 5.61
N ALA A 284 15.16 10.10 6.67
CA ALA A 284 13.71 10.08 6.53
C ALA A 284 13.18 11.38 5.90
N GLU A 285 13.71 12.55 6.29
CA GLU A 285 13.36 13.83 5.69
C GLU A 285 13.87 13.95 4.23
N ARG A 286 15.04 13.39 3.92
CA ARG A 286 15.53 13.31 2.54
C ARG A 286 14.60 12.45 1.67
N ALA A 287 14.21 11.27 2.19
CA ALA A 287 13.25 10.39 1.52
C ALA A 287 11.87 11.04 1.34
N TRP A 288 11.44 11.81 2.34
CA TRP A 288 10.20 12.60 2.28
C TRP A 288 10.23 13.63 1.15
N ALA A 289 11.32 14.39 1.04
CA ALA A 289 11.48 15.37 -0.03
C ALA A 289 11.41 14.72 -1.44
N LYS A 290 12.01 13.53 -1.61
CA LYS A 290 11.91 12.73 -2.85
C LYS A 290 10.48 12.30 -3.14
N LEU A 291 9.75 11.82 -2.13
CA LEU A 291 8.35 11.41 -2.26
C LEU A 291 7.46 12.58 -2.68
N VAL A 292 7.59 13.73 -2.02
CA VAL A 292 6.82 14.94 -2.34
C VAL A 292 7.10 15.42 -3.76
N ALA A 293 8.37 15.45 -4.17
CA ALA A 293 8.76 15.81 -5.54
C ALA A 293 8.17 14.85 -6.58
N LEU A 294 8.21 13.52 -6.30
CA LEU A 294 7.60 12.51 -7.15
C LEU A 294 6.09 12.73 -7.32
N TYR A 295 5.37 12.96 -6.22
CA TYR A 295 3.92 13.16 -6.25
C TYR A 295 3.53 14.45 -6.96
N LYS A 296 4.23 15.56 -6.71
CA LYS A 296 4.03 16.81 -7.45
C LYS A 296 4.21 16.62 -8.96
N ALA A 297 5.22 15.88 -9.38
CA ALA A 297 5.52 15.68 -10.80
C ALA A 297 4.55 14.72 -11.51
N ALA A 298 3.89 13.81 -10.79
CA ALA A 298 3.12 12.72 -11.39
C ALA A 298 1.61 12.76 -11.11
N LEU A 299 1.17 13.50 -10.07
CA LEU A 299 -0.23 13.56 -9.65
C LEU A 299 -0.85 14.97 -9.79
N ALA A 300 -0.07 15.95 -10.20
CA ALA A 300 -0.52 17.34 -10.38
C ALA A 300 -1.58 17.51 -11.48
#